data_5064d9c25e985a0e733d7543a19fc14f
#
_entry.id   5064d9c25e985a0e733d7543a19fc14f
#
_cell.length_a   1.000
_cell.length_b   1.000
_cell.length_c   1.000
_cell.angle_alpha   90.00
_cell.angle_beta   90.00
_cell.angle_gamma   90.00
#
_symmetry.space_group_name_H-M   'P 1'
#
loop_
_entity.id
_entity.type
_entity.pdbx_description
1 polymer ?
#
loop_
_entity_poly.entity_id
_entity_poly.type
_entity_poly.pdbx_seq_one_letter_code
_entity_poly.pdbx_strand_id
1 'polypeptide(L)'
;MSEGRRVQAVISQDLLDRVLAIAGTQTILVGGQALAFWASYYRIDEPVAAISKDADFLGSRNDVDRFATGLNGVVRLSDRRMKTPLLGRVEVAISDMEYVHIDVLLEVFGDISQKAIRERSYAATIGTKTFKVMHPLDVLQGRLENVYGIKEKQDEHGVEQLKLAIQVVRAFVLAEASSDRTGANRSVILKHLNRIERMMLSDAGRKIAKRFGVHVADAMEFPGLATHSDFRTKRLPQIVTCMSPARIEELRKAAVLPAQPATSRPTKRPSHRRP
;
A
#
# COMPACT_ATOMS: atom_id res chain seq x y z
N MET A 1 17.62 -37.05 -18.93
CA MET A 1 18.07 -35.90 -18.11
C MET A 1 16.82 -35.18 -17.66
N SER A 2 16.51 -35.17 -16.38
CA SER A 2 15.37 -34.46 -15.85
C SER A 2 15.69 -32.95 -15.91
N GLU A 3 14.98 -32.21 -16.75
CA GLU A 3 15.05 -30.75 -16.73
C GLU A 3 14.62 -30.32 -15.32
N GLY A 4 15.59 -29.88 -14.53
CA GLY A 4 15.34 -29.33 -13.21
C GLY A 4 14.37 -28.15 -13.33
N ARG A 5 13.24 -28.17 -12.59
CA ARG A 5 12.22 -27.12 -12.62
C ARG A 5 12.84 -25.83 -12.10
N ARG A 6 12.98 -24.83 -12.97
CA ARG A 6 13.46 -23.49 -12.57
C ARG A 6 12.50 -22.84 -11.56
N VAL A 7 13.06 -22.16 -10.57
CA VAL A 7 12.33 -21.55 -9.46
C VAL A 7 12.40 -20.03 -9.56
N GLN A 8 11.29 -19.37 -9.26
CA GLN A 8 11.24 -17.91 -9.19
C GLN A 8 11.92 -17.43 -7.90
N ALA A 9 13.00 -16.66 -8.06
CA ALA A 9 13.72 -16.01 -6.96
C ALA A 9 13.10 -14.68 -6.55
N VAL A 10 13.48 -14.18 -5.39
CA VAL A 10 13.23 -12.78 -4.98
C VAL A 10 14.23 -11.90 -5.74
N ILE A 11 13.75 -10.76 -6.25
CA ILE A 11 14.62 -9.81 -6.95
C ILE A 11 15.66 -9.23 -5.97
N SER A 12 16.95 -9.30 -6.33
CA SER A 12 18.02 -8.69 -5.54
C SER A 12 18.03 -7.17 -5.70
N GLN A 13 18.58 -6.44 -4.72
CA GLN A 13 18.68 -4.99 -4.80
C GLN A 13 19.44 -4.53 -6.03
N ASP A 14 20.60 -5.17 -6.36
CA ASP A 14 21.40 -4.81 -7.54
C ASP A 14 20.62 -4.98 -8.85
N LEU A 15 19.82 -6.05 -8.96
CA LEU A 15 18.99 -6.26 -10.13
C LEU A 15 17.85 -5.23 -10.18
N LEU A 16 17.23 -4.94 -9.04
CA LEU A 16 16.18 -3.93 -8.95
C LEU A 16 16.72 -2.56 -9.36
N ASP A 17 17.90 -2.17 -8.92
CA ASP A 17 18.55 -0.90 -9.29
C ASP A 17 18.80 -0.81 -10.80
N ARG A 18 19.23 -1.91 -11.44
CA ARG A 18 19.37 -2.00 -12.90
C ARG A 18 18.03 -1.87 -13.60
N VAL A 19 16.99 -2.56 -13.10
CA VAL A 19 15.62 -2.49 -13.63
C VAL A 19 15.09 -1.06 -13.55
N LEU A 20 15.26 -0.38 -12.42
CA LEU A 20 14.82 0.99 -12.20
C LEU A 20 15.59 1.99 -13.11
N ALA A 21 16.88 1.74 -13.35
CA ALA A 21 17.66 2.54 -14.30
C ALA A 21 17.13 2.43 -15.74
N ILE A 22 16.68 1.24 -16.15
CA ILE A 22 16.08 0.99 -17.47
C ILE A 22 14.66 1.59 -17.54
N ALA A 23 13.88 1.48 -16.46
CA ALA A 23 12.53 2.02 -16.35
C ALA A 23 12.49 3.53 -16.61
N GLY A 24 13.43 4.28 -16.04
CA GLY A 24 13.48 5.73 -16.15
C GLY A 24 12.15 6.39 -15.75
N THR A 25 11.83 7.52 -16.37
CA THR A 25 10.58 8.26 -16.10
C THR A 25 9.41 7.87 -17.01
N GLN A 26 9.59 6.92 -17.91
CA GLN A 26 8.56 6.48 -18.88
C GLN A 26 7.57 5.52 -18.25
N THR A 27 8.04 4.63 -17.38
CA THR A 27 7.22 3.68 -16.64
C THR A 27 7.07 4.10 -15.18
N ILE A 28 6.09 3.50 -14.51
CA ILE A 28 5.85 3.76 -13.08
C ILE A 28 5.97 2.43 -12.34
N LEU A 29 6.88 2.36 -11.36
CA LEU A 29 6.95 1.23 -10.44
C LEU A 29 5.64 1.16 -9.66
N VAL A 30 4.98 -0.02 -9.70
CA VAL A 30 3.71 -0.29 -9.02
C VAL A 30 3.82 -1.56 -8.17
N GLY A 31 2.73 -2.07 -7.69
CA GLY A 31 2.69 -3.39 -7.07
C GLY A 31 3.45 -3.49 -5.74
N GLY A 32 4.03 -4.65 -5.50
CA GLY A 32 4.76 -4.98 -4.27
C GLY A 32 6.05 -4.20 -4.12
N GLN A 33 6.80 -4.00 -5.21
CA GLN A 33 8.06 -3.25 -5.18
C GLN A 33 7.85 -1.75 -4.93
N ALA A 34 6.73 -1.16 -5.39
CA ALA A 34 6.39 0.21 -5.01
C ALA A 34 6.10 0.32 -3.51
N LEU A 35 5.46 -0.70 -2.93
CA LEU A 35 5.23 -0.78 -1.48
C LEU A 35 6.55 -0.90 -0.72
N ALA A 36 7.45 -1.80 -1.14
CA ALA A 36 8.77 -2.00 -0.54
C ALA A 36 9.63 -0.71 -0.62
N PHE A 37 9.59 -0.02 -1.77
CA PHE A 37 10.25 1.29 -1.92
C PHE A 37 9.78 2.28 -0.85
N TRP A 38 8.48 2.42 -0.66
CA TRP A 38 7.94 3.35 0.33
C TRP A 38 8.20 2.90 1.77
N ALA A 39 8.16 1.61 2.06
CA ALA A 39 8.52 1.08 3.37
C ALA A 39 9.98 1.44 3.73
N SER A 40 10.90 1.21 2.80
CA SER A 40 12.31 1.60 2.94
C SER A 40 12.48 3.12 3.10
N TYR A 41 11.80 3.92 2.27
CA TYR A 41 11.86 5.38 2.33
C TYR A 41 11.44 5.94 3.70
N TYR A 42 10.39 5.35 4.31
CA TYR A 42 9.90 5.73 5.63
C TYR A 42 10.54 4.92 6.77
N ARG A 43 11.51 4.04 6.48
CA ARG A 43 12.21 3.19 7.47
C ARG A 43 11.24 2.30 8.27
N ILE A 44 10.28 1.71 7.57
CA ILE A 44 9.33 0.76 8.11
C ILE A 44 9.86 -0.64 7.79
N ASP A 45 9.96 -1.51 8.80
CA ASP A 45 10.39 -2.88 8.62
C ASP A 45 9.37 -3.64 7.77
N GLU A 46 9.85 -4.27 6.68
CA GLU A 46 9.01 -5.06 5.79
C GLU A 46 8.90 -6.48 6.35
N PRO A 47 7.68 -6.96 6.69
CA PRO A 47 7.49 -8.34 7.09
C PRO A 47 7.88 -9.30 5.96
N VAL A 48 8.56 -10.41 6.30
CA VAL A 48 8.98 -11.44 5.32
C VAL A 48 7.79 -11.91 4.45
N ALA A 49 6.61 -12.04 5.06
CA ALA A 49 5.39 -12.42 4.36
C ALA A 49 4.91 -11.37 3.32
N ALA A 50 5.38 -10.12 3.39
CA ALA A 50 5.02 -9.05 2.46
C ALA A 50 6.00 -8.88 1.28
N ILE A 51 7.15 -9.55 1.29
CA ILE A 51 8.20 -9.41 0.27
C ILE A 51 7.69 -9.82 -1.11
N SER A 52 7.80 -8.92 -2.09
CA SER A 52 7.45 -9.19 -3.47
C SER A 52 8.58 -9.86 -4.23
N LYS A 53 8.25 -10.89 -5.02
CA LYS A 53 9.21 -11.59 -5.89
C LYS A 53 9.36 -10.95 -7.26
N ASP A 54 8.34 -10.21 -7.70
CA ASP A 54 8.26 -9.59 -9.02
C ASP A 54 8.44 -8.09 -8.93
N ALA A 55 8.90 -7.46 -10.02
CA ALA A 55 8.82 -6.01 -10.19
C ALA A 55 7.75 -5.68 -11.24
N ASP A 56 6.72 -4.96 -10.82
CA ASP A 56 5.58 -4.57 -11.63
C ASP A 56 5.72 -3.11 -12.09
N PHE A 57 5.52 -2.86 -13.38
CA PHE A 57 5.55 -1.51 -13.95
C PHE A 57 4.28 -1.21 -14.73
N LEU A 58 3.69 -0.04 -14.49
CA LEU A 58 2.68 0.52 -15.37
C LEU A 58 3.39 1.13 -16.60
N GLY A 59 3.12 0.60 -17.78
CA GLY A 59 3.87 0.98 -18.98
C GLY A 59 3.13 0.70 -20.28
N SER A 60 3.90 0.55 -21.34
CA SER A 60 3.48 0.21 -22.70
C SER A 60 4.19 -1.04 -23.20
N ARG A 61 3.79 -1.54 -24.38
CA ARG A 61 4.45 -2.69 -25.00
C ARG A 61 5.94 -2.42 -25.32
N ASN A 62 6.27 -1.19 -25.73
CA ASN A 62 7.66 -0.81 -26.00
C ASN A 62 8.54 -0.90 -24.74
N ASP A 63 7.93 -0.79 -23.56
CA ASP A 63 8.65 -0.94 -22.30
C ASP A 63 9.02 -2.39 -22.02
N VAL A 64 8.20 -3.37 -22.46
CA VAL A 64 8.55 -4.80 -22.40
C VAL A 64 9.83 -5.07 -23.19
N ASP A 65 9.90 -4.56 -24.44
CA ASP A 65 11.06 -4.75 -25.31
C ASP A 65 12.31 -4.05 -24.74
N ARG A 66 12.13 -2.85 -24.15
CA ARG A 66 13.20 -2.10 -23.48
C ARG A 66 13.77 -2.84 -22.29
N PHE A 67 12.93 -3.41 -21.42
CA PHE A 67 13.39 -4.24 -20.31
C PHE A 67 14.09 -5.51 -20.78
N ALA A 68 13.53 -6.19 -21.77
CA ALA A 68 14.11 -7.40 -22.32
C ALA A 68 15.51 -7.15 -22.88
N THR A 69 15.69 -6.11 -23.68
CA THR A 69 16.98 -5.72 -24.25
C THR A 69 17.96 -5.32 -23.16
N GLY A 70 17.55 -4.45 -22.21
CA GLY A 70 18.44 -3.93 -21.16
C GLY A 70 18.85 -4.95 -20.13
N LEU A 71 18.07 -6.03 -19.93
CA LEU A 71 18.34 -7.10 -18.95
C LEU A 71 18.75 -8.41 -19.59
N ASN A 72 18.82 -8.49 -20.91
CA ASN A 72 19.05 -9.72 -21.66
C ASN A 72 18.02 -10.82 -21.28
N GLY A 73 16.76 -10.41 -21.13
CA GLY A 73 15.66 -11.26 -20.68
C GLY A 73 14.82 -11.83 -21.82
N VAL A 74 14.04 -12.87 -21.50
CA VAL A 74 13.13 -13.54 -22.43
C VAL A 74 11.74 -12.93 -22.32
N VAL A 75 11.17 -12.45 -23.44
CA VAL A 75 9.85 -11.85 -23.50
C VAL A 75 8.76 -12.92 -23.57
N ARG A 76 7.75 -12.78 -22.72
CA ARG A 76 6.48 -13.50 -22.81
C ARG A 76 5.34 -12.48 -22.89
N LEU A 77 4.73 -12.36 -24.03
CA LEU A 77 3.61 -11.44 -24.23
C LEU A 77 2.30 -12.08 -23.82
N SER A 78 1.43 -11.30 -23.21
CA SER A 78 0.08 -11.75 -22.91
C SER A 78 -0.74 -11.88 -24.19
N ASP A 79 -1.57 -12.93 -24.28
CA ASP A 79 -2.53 -13.06 -25.36
C ASP A 79 -3.55 -11.90 -25.26
N ARG A 80 -3.70 -11.15 -26.36
CA ARG A 80 -4.67 -10.05 -26.46
C ARG A 80 -6.12 -10.48 -26.24
N ARG A 81 -6.41 -11.78 -26.34
CA ARG A 81 -7.74 -12.35 -26.09
C ARG A 81 -8.00 -12.55 -24.59
N MET A 82 -6.96 -12.61 -23.77
CA MET A 82 -7.10 -12.68 -22.34
C MET A 82 -7.41 -11.30 -21.77
N LYS A 83 -8.46 -11.20 -20.97
CA LYS A 83 -8.79 -9.99 -20.19
C LYS A 83 -7.86 -9.90 -18.99
N THR A 84 -6.58 -9.60 -19.24
CA THR A 84 -5.56 -9.44 -18.19
C THR A 84 -4.94 -8.04 -18.28
N PRO A 85 -4.63 -7.41 -17.16
CA PRO A 85 -3.90 -6.15 -17.15
C PRO A 85 -2.44 -6.30 -17.61
N LEU A 86 -1.90 -7.52 -17.69
CA LEU A 86 -0.53 -7.79 -18.09
C LEU A 86 -0.35 -7.58 -19.60
N LEU A 87 0.51 -6.67 -19.99
CA LEU A 87 0.94 -6.48 -21.39
C LEU A 87 1.97 -7.51 -21.80
N GLY A 88 2.92 -7.77 -20.92
CA GLY A 88 3.98 -8.73 -21.12
C GLY A 88 4.85 -8.85 -19.91
N ARG A 89 5.61 -9.92 -19.88
CA ARG A 89 6.55 -10.31 -18.84
C ARG A 89 7.92 -10.50 -19.44
N VAL A 90 8.94 -10.01 -18.75
CA VAL A 90 10.33 -10.30 -19.05
C VAL A 90 10.85 -11.25 -17.99
N GLU A 91 11.26 -12.44 -18.40
CA GLU A 91 11.92 -13.43 -17.56
C GLU A 91 13.42 -13.18 -17.63
N VAL A 92 14.03 -12.84 -16.49
CA VAL A 92 15.48 -12.60 -16.37
C VAL A 92 16.09 -13.77 -15.61
N ALA A 93 17.00 -14.50 -16.25
CA ALA A 93 17.74 -15.59 -15.62
C ALA A 93 18.74 -15.03 -14.59
N ILE A 94 18.70 -15.56 -13.37
CA ILE A 94 19.68 -15.28 -12.32
C ILE A 94 20.77 -16.38 -12.31
N SER A 95 20.32 -17.61 -12.52
CA SER A 95 21.17 -18.80 -12.67
C SER A 95 20.48 -19.79 -13.59
N ASP A 96 21.08 -20.96 -13.81
CA ASP A 96 20.45 -22.04 -14.59
C ASP A 96 19.14 -22.51 -13.95
N MET A 97 19.00 -22.37 -12.63
CA MET A 97 17.86 -22.86 -11.85
C MET A 97 16.93 -21.77 -11.35
N GLU A 98 17.29 -20.48 -11.46
CA GLU A 98 16.56 -19.38 -10.89
C GLU A 98 16.30 -18.27 -11.90
N TYR A 99 15.13 -17.64 -11.79
CA TYR A 99 14.73 -16.49 -12.59
C TYR A 99 13.91 -15.50 -11.77
N VAL A 100 13.80 -14.27 -12.25
CA VAL A 100 12.87 -13.25 -11.77
C VAL A 100 11.99 -12.76 -12.90
N HIS A 101 10.83 -12.20 -12.55
CA HIS A 101 9.90 -11.59 -13.49
C HIS A 101 9.90 -10.08 -13.36
N ILE A 102 9.88 -9.42 -14.52
CA ILE A 102 9.56 -8.00 -14.66
C ILE A 102 8.25 -7.93 -15.44
N ASP A 103 7.18 -7.52 -14.78
CA ASP A 103 5.85 -7.46 -15.37
C ASP A 103 5.54 -6.03 -15.82
N VAL A 104 5.10 -5.89 -17.06
CA VAL A 104 4.61 -4.60 -17.60
C VAL A 104 3.10 -4.68 -17.73
N LEU A 105 2.42 -3.81 -17.01
CA LEU A 105 0.98 -3.76 -16.88
C LEU A 105 0.40 -2.61 -17.73
N LEU A 106 -0.72 -2.84 -18.37
CA LEU A 106 -1.54 -1.81 -19.00
C LEU A 106 -2.27 -0.99 -17.92
N GLU A 107 -2.74 -1.67 -16.88
CA GLU A 107 -3.54 -1.08 -15.81
C GLU A 107 -3.27 -1.76 -14.46
N VAL A 108 -3.52 -1.04 -13.37
CA VAL A 108 -3.51 -1.59 -12.02
C VAL A 108 -4.92 -2.09 -11.71
N PHE A 109 -5.03 -3.23 -11.02
CA PHE A 109 -6.31 -3.78 -10.60
C PHE A 109 -7.06 -2.82 -9.65
N GLY A 110 -8.38 -2.75 -9.81
CA GLY A 110 -9.29 -1.92 -9.01
C GLY A 110 -9.72 -0.64 -9.74
N ASP A 111 -10.55 0.15 -9.07
CA ASP A 111 -11.11 1.39 -9.62
C ASP A 111 -10.12 2.57 -9.45
N ILE A 112 -8.94 2.43 -10.07
CA ILE A 112 -7.91 3.47 -10.06
C ILE A 112 -7.60 3.90 -11.48
N SER A 113 -7.95 5.15 -11.84
CA SER A 113 -7.64 5.70 -13.15
C SER A 113 -6.12 5.74 -13.40
N GLN A 114 -5.68 5.13 -14.50
CA GLN A 114 -4.27 5.18 -14.92
C GLN A 114 -3.75 6.60 -15.15
N LYS A 115 -4.58 7.48 -15.71
CA LYS A 115 -4.25 8.89 -15.86
C LYS A 115 -3.93 9.50 -14.49
N ALA A 116 -4.77 9.23 -13.50
CA ALA A 116 -4.56 9.73 -12.16
C ALA A 116 -3.31 9.14 -11.47
N ILE A 117 -2.97 7.86 -11.72
CA ILE A 117 -1.71 7.26 -11.25
C ILE A 117 -0.51 8.00 -11.85
N ARG A 118 -0.54 8.25 -13.18
CA ARG A 118 0.54 8.95 -13.88
C ARG A 118 0.73 10.38 -13.37
N GLU A 119 -0.36 11.11 -13.12
CA GLU A 119 -0.35 12.48 -12.63
C GLU A 119 0.16 12.59 -11.17
N ARG A 120 -0.13 11.58 -10.34
CA ARG A 120 0.25 11.57 -8.92
C ARG A 120 1.55 10.83 -8.62
N SER A 121 2.14 10.13 -9.60
CA SER A 121 3.38 9.38 -9.38
C SER A 121 4.52 10.30 -8.93
N TYR A 122 5.34 9.80 -8.01
CA TYR A 122 6.53 10.51 -7.52
C TYR A 122 7.75 10.19 -8.39
N ALA A 123 8.55 11.21 -8.69
CA ALA A 123 9.90 11.02 -9.17
C ALA A 123 10.81 10.68 -7.99
N ALA A 124 11.47 9.54 -8.05
CA ALA A 124 12.43 9.08 -7.06
C ALA A 124 13.80 8.91 -7.72
N THR A 125 14.87 9.00 -6.93
CA THR A 125 16.24 8.87 -7.42
C THR A 125 16.99 7.83 -6.60
N ILE A 126 17.67 6.91 -7.29
CA ILE A 126 18.64 5.97 -6.71
C ILE A 126 19.99 6.22 -7.40
N GLY A 127 20.99 6.65 -6.64
CA GLY A 127 22.25 7.12 -7.20
C GLY A 127 22.02 8.30 -8.15
N THR A 128 22.35 8.14 -9.43
CA THR A 128 22.15 9.16 -10.49
C THR A 128 20.92 8.92 -11.34
N LYS A 129 20.14 7.87 -11.06
CA LYS A 129 19.01 7.44 -11.92
C LYS A 129 17.70 7.88 -11.31
N THR A 130 16.87 8.55 -12.12
CA THR A 130 15.51 8.96 -11.74
C THR A 130 14.48 8.01 -12.36
N PHE A 131 13.53 7.57 -11.57
CA PHE A 131 12.41 6.73 -11.99
C PHE A 131 11.11 7.24 -11.36
N LYS A 132 9.97 6.71 -11.79
CA LYS A 132 8.67 7.04 -11.19
C LYS A 132 8.17 5.90 -10.32
N VAL A 133 7.57 6.23 -9.19
CA VAL A 133 6.92 5.29 -8.29
C VAL A 133 5.48 5.71 -8.00
N MET A 134 4.60 4.75 -7.89
CA MET A 134 3.18 4.95 -7.59
C MET A 134 3.01 5.64 -6.23
N HIS A 135 2.09 6.61 -6.17
CA HIS A 135 1.79 7.38 -4.96
C HIS A 135 1.36 6.46 -3.79
N PRO A 136 1.77 6.71 -2.52
CA PRO A 136 1.44 5.84 -1.38
C PRO A 136 -0.05 5.53 -1.23
N LEU A 137 -0.94 6.52 -1.42
CA LEU A 137 -2.39 6.30 -1.37
C LEU A 137 -2.92 5.45 -2.53
N ASP A 138 -2.29 5.48 -3.70
CA ASP A 138 -2.63 4.61 -4.81
C ASP A 138 -2.16 3.17 -4.54
N VAL A 139 -0.98 3.01 -3.92
CA VAL A 139 -0.49 1.70 -3.46
C VAL A 139 -1.46 1.10 -2.44
N LEU A 140 -1.89 1.85 -1.43
CA LEU A 140 -2.87 1.38 -0.44
C LEU A 140 -4.17 0.96 -1.10
N GLN A 141 -4.71 1.78 -2.01
CA GLN A 141 -5.95 1.47 -2.72
C GLN A 141 -5.79 0.18 -3.55
N GLY A 142 -4.70 0.04 -4.31
CA GLY A 142 -4.42 -1.17 -5.07
C GLY A 142 -4.27 -2.43 -4.19
N ARG A 143 -3.61 -2.33 -3.02
CA ARG A 143 -3.54 -3.46 -2.08
C ARG A 143 -4.90 -3.83 -1.52
N LEU A 144 -5.72 -2.83 -1.15
CA LEU A 144 -7.08 -3.04 -0.67
C LEU A 144 -7.95 -3.76 -1.71
N GLU A 145 -7.94 -3.26 -2.96
CA GLU A 145 -8.71 -3.84 -4.06
C GLU A 145 -8.22 -5.25 -4.42
N ASN A 146 -6.91 -5.52 -4.39
CA ASN A 146 -6.35 -6.84 -4.61
C ASN A 146 -6.85 -7.86 -3.57
N VAL A 147 -6.77 -7.54 -2.27
CA VAL A 147 -7.26 -8.43 -1.20
C VAL A 147 -8.77 -8.59 -1.27
N TYR A 148 -9.50 -7.56 -1.70
CA TYR A 148 -10.95 -7.62 -1.84
C TYR A 148 -11.40 -8.47 -3.03
N GLY A 149 -10.80 -8.26 -4.22
CA GLY A 149 -11.30 -8.78 -5.49
C GLY A 149 -10.56 -10.02 -6.02
N ILE A 150 -9.34 -10.30 -5.56
CA ILE A 150 -8.50 -11.39 -6.09
C ILE A 150 -8.36 -12.46 -5.01
N LYS A 151 -8.94 -13.65 -5.24
CA LYS A 151 -8.96 -14.76 -4.26
C LYS A 151 -7.54 -15.17 -3.83
N GLU A 152 -6.61 -15.21 -4.76
CA GLU A 152 -5.20 -15.59 -4.55
C GLU A 152 -4.43 -14.56 -3.71
N LYS A 153 -4.97 -13.34 -3.57
CA LYS A 153 -4.42 -12.27 -2.71
C LYS A 153 -5.07 -12.18 -1.33
N GLN A 154 -5.97 -13.11 -1.01
CA GLN A 154 -6.60 -13.22 0.31
C GLN A 154 -5.82 -14.14 1.26
N ASP A 155 -4.60 -14.48 0.91
CA ASP A 155 -3.63 -15.21 1.70
C ASP A 155 -2.87 -14.28 2.69
N GLU A 156 -1.99 -14.88 3.49
CA GLU A 156 -1.15 -14.15 4.43
C GLU A 156 -0.32 -13.06 3.73
N HIS A 157 0.27 -13.38 2.57
CA HIS A 157 1.09 -12.44 1.80
C HIS A 157 0.30 -11.18 1.41
N GLY A 158 -0.89 -11.33 0.83
CA GLY A 158 -1.72 -10.18 0.43
C GLY A 158 -2.19 -9.36 1.61
N VAL A 159 -2.56 -10.01 2.73
CA VAL A 159 -3.00 -9.34 3.96
C VAL A 159 -1.85 -8.56 4.60
N GLU A 160 -0.64 -9.13 4.69
CA GLU A 160 0.53 -8.43 5.23
C GLU A 160 0.96 -7.25 4.34
N GLN A 161 0.88 -7.38 3.01
CA GLN A 161 1.10 -6.25 2.11
C GLN A 161 0.09 -5.12 2.34
N LEU A 162 -1.17 -5.44 2.62
CA LEU A 162 -2.16 -4.41 2.94
C LEU A 162 -1.86 -3.72 4.28
N LYS A 163 -1.48 -4.47 5.31
CA LYS A 163 -1.07 -3.91 6.62
C LYS A 163 0.15 -3.00 6.48
N LEU A 164 1.15 -3.42 5.71
CA LEU A 164 2.32 -2.60 5.42
C LEU A 164 1.93 -1.32 4.66
N ALA A 165 1.02 -1.39 3.68
CA ALA A 165 0.55 -0.22 2.96
C ALA A 165 -0.18 0.79 3.86
N ILE A 166 -0.91 0.33 4.89
CA ILE A 166 -1.53 1.18 5.91
C ILE A 166 -0.44 1.93 6.70
N GLN A 167 0.63 1.24 7.12
CA GLN A 167 1.74 1.86 7.85
C GLN A 167 2.48 2.89 6.98
N VAL A 168 2.74 2.56 5.72
CA VAL A 168 3.36 3.46 4.74
C VAL A 168 2.53 4.74 4.56
N VAL A 169 1.22 4.62 4.36
CA VAL A 169 0.35 5.79 4.20
C VAL A 169 0.29 6.62 5.49
N ARG A 170 0.31 5.99 6.64
CA ARG A 170 0.39 6.67 7.94
C ARG A 170 1.65 7.53 8.04
N ALA A 171 2.81 6.95 7.73
CA ALA A 171 4.09 7.66 7.73
C ALA A 171 4.12 8.78 6.67
N PHE A 172 3.56 8.54 5.48
CA PHE A 172 3.41 9.53 4.43
C PHE A 172 2.60 10.75 4.91
N VAL A 173 1.42 10.55 5.51
CA VAL A 173 0.58 11.65 6.00
C VAL A 173 1.29 12.44 7.10
N LEU A 174 2.02 11.78 7.99
CA LEU A 174 2.84 12.44 9.01
C LEU A 174 3.97 13.27 8.40
N ALA A 175 4.68 12.75 7.40
CA ALA A 175 5.76 13.45 6.73
C ALA A 175 5.26 14.70 5.99
N GLU A 176 4.14 14.58 5.24
CA GLU A 176 3.49 15.71 4.57
C GLU A 176 3.08 16.81 5.56
N ALA A 177 2.53 16.41 6.71
CA ALA A 177 2.14 17.36 7.74
C ALA A 177 3.32 18.04 8.42
N SER A 178 4.43 17.30 8.62
CA SER A 178 5.64 17.82 9.27
C SER A 178 6.43 18.77 8.35
N SER A 179 6.30 18.63 7.03
CA SER A 179 6.93 19.52 6.06
C SER A 179 6.24 20.89 6.00
N ASP A 180 5.02 21.01 6.52
CA ASP A 180 4.21 22.22 6.50
C ASP A 180 4.44 23.09 7.74
N ARG A 181 5.50 23.90 7.70
CA ARG A 181 5.75 24.92 8.74
C ARG A 181 4.81 26.12 8.69
N THR A 182 4.01 26.27 7.62
CA THR A 182 3.19 27.46 7.36
C THR A 182 1.71 27.26 7.52
N GLY A 183 1.25 26.00 7.71
CA GLY A 183 -0.18 25.63 7.72
C GLY A 183 -0.84 25.69 6.34
N ALA A 184 -0.05 25.95 5.26
CA ALA A 184 -0.57 26.02 3.89
C ALA A 184 -1.02 24.65 3.35
N ASN A 185 -0.40 23.56 3.81
CA ASN A 185 -0.70 22.20 3.34
C ASN A 185 -1.92 21.55 4.00
N ARG A 186 -2.58 22.26 4.93
CA ARG A 186 -3.77 21.71 5.61
C ARG A 186 -4.83 21.19 4.63
N SER A 187 -5.04 21.90 3.52
CA SER A 187 -5.97 21.46 2.48
C SER A 187 -5.49 20.16 1.78
N VAL A 188 -4.18 19.96 1.65
CA VAL A 188 -3.58 18.75 1.07
C VAL A 188 -3.78 17.57 2.03
N ILE A 189 -3.48 17.74 3.31
CA ILE A 189 -3.70 16.71 4.34
C ILE A 189 -5.17 16.31 4.39
N LEU A 190 -6.10 17.27 4.37
CA LEU A 190 -7.53 16.98 4.32
C LEU A 190 -7.93 16.19 3.07
N LYS A 191 -7.31 16.46 1.91
CA LYS A 191 -7.54 15.65 0.70
C LYS A 191 -7.06 14.20 0.87
N HIS A 192 -5.91 13.99 1.51
CA HIS A 192 -5.41 12.65 1.82
C HIS A 192 -6.35 11.92 2.78
N LEU A 193 -6.75 12.55 3.88
CA LEU A 193 -7.70 11.97 4.83
C LEU A 193 -9.05 11.64 4.19
N ASN A 194 -9.59 12.54 3.35
CA ASN A 194 -10.83 12.29 2.61
C ASN A 194 -10.71 11.08 1.66
N ARG A 195 -9.53 10.84 1.12
CA ARG A 195 -9.29 9.68 0.27
C ARG A 195 -9.21 8.39 1.09
N ILE A 196 -8.53 8.40 2.24
CA ILE A 196 -8.50 7.27 3.17
C ILE A 196 -9.92 6.96 3.66
N GLU A 197 -10.71 7.99 4.01
CA GLU A 197 -12.10 7.84 4.45
C GLU A 197 -12.98 7.18 3.39
N ARG A 198 -12.83 7.55 2.12
CA ARG A 198 -13.55 6.89 1.02
C ARG A 198 -13.17 5.41 0.89
N MET A 199 -11.89 5.06 1.00
CA MET A 199 -11.45 3.67 1.01
C MET A 199 -12.00 2.90 2.22
N MET A 200 -11.95 3.49 3.41
CA MET A 200 -12.50 2.92 4.65
C MET A 200 -14.00 2.61 4.53
N LEU A 201 -14.77 3.53 3.94
CA LEU A 201 -16.22 3.42 3.80
C LEU A 201 -16.65 2.64 2.56
N SER A 202 -15.75 2.25 1.68
CA SER A 202 -16.03 1.41 0.51
C SER A 202 -16.46 -0.01 0.93
N ASP A 203 -17.05 -0.76 0.00
CA ASP A 203 -17.36 -2.18 0.23
C ASP A 203 -16.10 -2.99 0.52
N ALA A 204 -15.02 -2.70 -0.19
CA ALA A 204 -13.71 -3.31 0.04
C ALA A 204 -13.24 -3.06 1.47
N GLY A 205 -13.21 -1.80 1.92
CA GLY A 205 -12.77 -1.42 3.27
C GLY A 205 -13.58 -2.12 4.36
N ARG A 206 -14.91 -2.09 4.27
CA ARG A 206 -15.79 -2.73 5.26
C ARG A 206 -15.66 -4.26 5.30
N LYS A 207 -15.61 -4.92 4.14
CA LYS A 207 -15.51 -6.38 4.08
C LYS A 207 -14.15 -6.89 4.55
N ILE A 208 -13.07 -6.18 4.22
CA ILE A 208 -11.71 -6.50 4.66
C ILE A 208 -11.58 -6.31 6.18
N ALA A 209 -12.09 -5.22 6.74
CA ALA A 209 -12.09 -5.01 8.19
C ALA A 209 -12.85 -6.13 8.92
N LYS A 210 -14.03 -6.52 8.42
CA LYS A 210 -14.83 -7.60 9.00
C LYS A 210 -14.16 -8.97 8.90
N ARG A 211 -13.52 -9.28 7.75
CA ARG A 211 -13.00 -10.64 7.48
C ARG A 211 -11.59 -10.85 8.03
N PHE A 212 -10.73 -9.85 7.93
CA PHE A 212 -9.30 -9.98 8.25
C PHE A 212 -8.87 -9.13 9.45
N GLY A 213 -9.76 -8.31 10.02
CA GLY A 213 -9.42 -7.39 11.11
C GLY A 213 -8.44 -6.27 10.68
N VAL A 214 -8.34 -5.99 9.37
CA VAL A 214 -7.46 -4.95 8.83
C VAL A 214 -8.27 -3.68 8.55
N HIS A 215 -7.98 -2.64 9.30
CA HIS A 215 -8.74 -1.39 9.30
C HIS A 215 -8.00 -0.30 8.51
N VAL A 216 -8.51 0.08 7.35
CA VAL A 216 -7.93 1.16 6.53
C VAL A 216 -7.87 2.50 7.28
N ALA A 217 -8.80 2.71 8.23
CA ALA A 217 -8.80 3.89 9.10
C ALA A 217 -7.50 4.05 9.92
N ASP A 218 -6.77 2.95 10.17
CA ASP A 218 -5.51 2.98 10.92
C ASP A 218 -4.39 3.73 10.16
N ALA A 219 -4.55 3.98 8.86
CA ALA A 219 -3.66 4.82 8.06
C ALA A 219 -3.82 6.32 8.35
N MET A 220 -4.87 6.73 9.07
CA MET A 220 -5.14 8.15 9.34
C MET A 220 -4.26 8.68 10.46
N GLU A 221 -3.68 9.86 10.21
CA GLU A 221 -3.02 10.71 11.20
C GLU A 221 -3.67 12.09 11.22
N PHE A 222 -3.65 12.74 12.37
CA PHE A 222 -4.40 13.98 12.59
C PHE A 222 -3.52 15.16 13.05
N PRO A 223 -2.30 15.35 12.52
CA PRO A 223 -1.44 16.42 12.97
C PRO A 223 -2.11 17.78 12.77
N GLY A 224 -2.23 18.56 13.86
CA GLY A 224 -2.87 19.86 13.84
C GLY A 224 -4.40 19.86 13.65
N LEU A 225 -5.01 18.79 13.14
CA LEU A 225 -6.46 18.71 12.93
C LEU A 225 -7.22 18.39 14.21
N ALA A 226 -6.64 17.60 15.12
CA ALA A 226 -7.26 17.23 16.39
C ALA A 226 -7.51 18.44 17.31
N THR A 227 -6.85 19.58 17.07
CA THR A 227 -7.07 20.83 17.81
C THR A 227 -8.29 21.62 17.32
N HIS A 228 -8.82 21.32 16.12
CA HIS A 228 -9.99 22.00 15.59
C HIS A 228 -11.29 21.46 16.16
N SER A 229 -12.10 22.31 16.74
CA SER A 229 -13.36 21.95 17.42
C SER A 229 -14.28 21.13 16.51
N ASP A 230 -14.54 21.59 15.28
CA ASP A 230 -15.44 20.90 14.34
C ASP A 230 -14.93 19.52 13.91
N PHE A 231 -13.63 19.38 13.66
CA PHE A 231 -13.04 18.08 13.35
C PHE A 231 -13.17 17.14 14.56
N ARG A 232 -12.79 17.63 15.73
CA ARG A 232 -12.78 16.86 16.98
C ARG A 232 -14.18 16.42 17.41
N THR A 233 -15.18 17.28 17.26
CA THR A 233 -16.54 17.01 17.76
C THR A 233 -17.42 16.29 16.75
N LYS A 234 -17.25 16.53 15.45
CA LYS A 234 -18.13 15.99 14.42
C LYS A 234 -17.54 14.83 13.64
N ARG A 235 -16.26 14.90 13.27
CA ARG A 235 -15.66 13.96 12.32
C ARG A 235 -14.81 12.86 13.00
N LEU A 236 -13.96 13.23 13.93
CA LEU A 236 -13.09 12.29 14.63
C LEU A 236 -13.85 11.13 15.29
N PRO A 237 -15.00 11.35 15.99
CA PRO A 237 -15.76 10.25 16.59
C PRO A 237 -16.24 9.22 15.55
N GLN A 238 -16.63 9.65 14.34
CA GLN A 238 -17.08 8.75 13.29
C GLN A 238 -15.90 7.92 12.73
N ILE A 239 -14.74 8.54 12.52
CA ILE A 239 -13.53 7.85 12.05
C ILE A 239 -13.09 6.80 13.07
N VAL A 240 -13.07 7.14 14.35
CA VAL A 240 -12.64 6.23 15.43
C VAL A 240 -13.45 4.95 15.49
N THR A 241 -14.74 4.97 15.16
CA THR A 241 -15.56 3.74 15.11
C THR A 241 -15.10 2.73 14.07
N CYS A 242 -14.31 3.16 13.10
CA CYS A 242 -13.79 2.34 12.02
C CYS A 242 -12.32 1.91 12.22
N MET A 243 -11.69 2.35 13.30
CA MET A 243 -10.30 2.02 13.65
C MET A 243 -10.19 0.70 14.40
N SER A 244 -9.00 0.10 14.35
CA SER A 244 -8.69 -1.03 15.21
C SER A 244 -8.61 -0.63 16.69
N PRO A 245 -8.90 -1.55 17.63
CA PRO A 245 -8.72 -1.28 19.07
C PRO A 245 -7.30 -0.84 19.43
N ALA A 246 -6.29 -1.43 18.77
CA ALA A 246 -4.88 -1.09 19.00
C ALA A 246 -4.60 0.37 18.60
N ARG A 247 -5.12 0.81 17.43
CA ARG A 247 -4.96 2.19 16.98
C ARG A 247 -5.66 3.20 17.88
N ILE A 248 -6.85 2.87 18.34
CA ILE A 248 -7.59 3.72 19.30
C ILE A 248 -6.78 3.92 20.58
N GLU A 249 -6.15 2.87 21.09
CA GLU A 249 -5.33 2.94 22.29
C GLU A 249 -4.05 3.77 22.08
N GLU A 250 -3.41 3.67 20.91
CA GLU A 250 -2.29 4.56 20.55
C GLU A 250 -2.70 6.03 20.56
N LEU A 251 -3.86 6.37 19.96
CA LEU A 251 -4.36 7.75 19.91
C LEU A 251 -4.73 8.29 21.30
N ARG A 252 -5.18 7.43 22.22
CA ARG A 252 -5.40 7.81 23.63
C ARG A 252 -4.10 8.09 24.35
N LYS A 253 -3.09 7.23 24.19
CA LYS A 253 -1.75 7.45 24.77
C LYS A 253 -1.11 8.73 24.25
N ALA A 254 -1.33 9.07 23.01
CA ALA A 254 -0.89 10.32 22.39
C ALA A 254 -1.74 11.55 22.74
N ALA A 255 -2.74 11.42 23.64
CA ALA A 255 -3.69 12.46 24.03
C ALA A 255 -4.50 13.08 22.87
N VAL A 256 -4.60 12.38 21.73
CA VAL A 256 -5.45 12.77 20.60
C VAL A 256 -6.91 12.46 20.90
N LEU A 257 -7.17 11.36 21.61
CA LEU A 257 -8.50 10.98 22.09
C LEU A 257 -8.61 11.14 23.61
N PRO A 258 -9.82 11.42 24.14
CA PRO A 258 -10.03 11.46 25.59
C PRO A 258 -9.77 10.08 26.21
N ALA A 259 -9.30 10.06 27.44
CA ALA A 259 -9.19 8.84 28.23
C ALA A 259 -10.55 8.14 28.33
N GLN A 260 -10.55 6.81 28.37
CA GLN A 260 -11.79 6.08 28.65
C GLN A 260 -12.32 6.51 30.04
N PRO A 261 -13.61 6.83 30.15
CA PRO A 261 -14.19 6.95 31.49
C PRO A 261 -13.98 5.64 32.23
N ALA A 262 -13.48 5.72 33.46
CA ALA A 262 -13.31 4.55 34.30
C ALA A 262 -14.64 3.78 34.31
N THR A 263 -14.62 2.54 33.82
CA THR A 263 -15.79 1.66 33.86
C THR A 263 -16.17 1.51 35.32
N SER A 264 -17.26 2.17 35.75
CA SER A 264 -17.84 1.95 37.08
C SER A 264 -18.11 0.45 37.18
N ARG A 265 -17.37 -0.24 38.06
CA ARG A 265 -17.66 -1.63 38.39
C ARG A 265 -19.15 -1.72 38.72
N PRO A 266 -19.87 -2.67 38.11
CA PRO A 266 -21.26 -2.85 38.49
C PRO A 266 -21.32 -3.10 39.97
N THR A 267 -21.90 -2.19 40.73
CA THR A 267 -22.19 -2.36 42.17
C THR A 267 -23.04 -3.62 42.27
N LYS A 268 -22.50 -4.69 42.90
CA LYS A 268 -23.28 -5.86 43.24
C LYS A 268 -24.52 -5.39 43.98
N ARG A 269 -25.71 -5.56 43.41
CA ARG A 269 -26.97 -5.35 44.14
C ARG A 269 -26.98 -6.29 45.32
N PRO A 270 -27.22 -5.77 46.53
CA PRO A 270 -27.37 -6.62 47.71
C PRO A 270 -28.55 -7.58 47.47
N SER A 271 -28.29 -8.89 47.62
CA SER A 271 -29.32 -9.92 47.57
C SER A 271 -30.29 -9.68 48.74
N HIS A 272 -31.49 -9.15 48.45
CA HIS A 272 -32.56 -9.15 49.42
C HIS A 272 -32.94 -10.64 49.64
N ARG A 273 -32.50 -11.19 50.77
CA ARG A 273 -33.14 -12.36 51.36
C ARG A 273 -34.52 -11.91 51.82
N ARG A 274 -35.56 -12.50 51.28
CA ARG A 274 -36.90 -12.44 51.83
C ARG A 274 -37.00 -13.44 53.02
N PRO A 275 -37.75 -13.08 54.04
CA PRO A 275 -37.99 -13.93 55.21
C PRO A 275 -38.86 -15.16 54.87
#